data_b6d5bd64b5307b1e36838ad0a19f4708
#
_entry.id   b6d5bd64b5307b1e36838ad0a19f4708
#
_cell.length_a   1.000
_cell.length_b   1.000
_cell.length_c   1.000
_cell.angle_alpha   90.00
_cell.angle_beta   90.00
_cell.angle_gamma   90.00
#
_symmetry.space_group_name_H-M   'P 1'
#
loop_
_entity.id
_entity.type
_entity.pdbx_description
1 polymer ?
#
loop_
_entity_poly.entity_id
_entity_poly.type
_entity_poly.pdbx_seq_one_letter_code
_entity_poly.pdbx_strand_id
1 'polypeptide(L)'
;MIKKNWMYWLFFLALFLAPFYLTEFRLSLLGKFLCFAMIAIGISLIWGYTGILSLGHGVYFGLGAYCMAMYLKLEASGGRLPDFMEWSGVNKLPWFWKPFEQPVIAISSAIIVPVLLAMFLSYFTFRNRIKGVYFSLLSQAIVVVFVTLFIGKQEWTGGTNGLTNFSTVFGFSLSSPLTQIVLYLLTVVLLLSMFLFSRWLTRSRFGRVLVAIRDSENRVRFLGFNPTTYKVFVYSLSAAFAGIAGAMFVLQVGLISPAMMGIIPSIEMVLWVAVGGRSSLIGAIIGAIVTNGAKSFFSENYPDIWLLFLGGLFIAVVLFLPNGLTGVYQSVRQRKKQGEVRANEASSHVLQRVSRF
;
A
#
# COMPACT_ATOMS: atom_id res chain seq x y z
N MET A 1 -27.75 8.04 5.80
CA MET A 1 -26.48 7.36 5.37
C MET A 1 -25.62 8.18 4.42
N ILE A 2 -26.19 9.06 3.63
CA ILE A 2 -25.50 9.89 2.60
C ILE A 2 -24.57 10.95 3.22
N LYS A 3 -24.94 11.60 4.34
CA LYS A 3 -24.15 12.65 5.02
C LYS A 3 -22.74 12.23 5.51
N LYS A 4 -22.44 10.93 5.66
CA LYS A 4 -21.13 10.45 6.17
C LYS A 4 -20.11 10.16 5.05
N ASN A 5 -20.56 10.13 3.78
CA ASN A 5 -19.74 9.71 2.64
C ASN A 5 -19.21 10.88 1.79
N TRP A 6 -19.76 12.09 1.95
CA TRP A 6 -19.38 13.24 1.14
C TRP A 6 -17.91 13.64 1.32
N MET A 7 -17.38 13.44 2.53
CA MET A 7 -16.00 13.77 2.85
C MET A 7 -14.98 12.91 2.05
N TYR A 8 -15.35 11.66 1.73
CA TYR A 8 -14.51 10.81 0.86
C TYR A 8 -14.51 11.31 -0.59
N TRP A 9 -15.68 11.69 -1.09
CA TRP A 9 -15.82 12.23 -2.44
C TRP A 9 -15.10 13.55 -2.58
N LEU A 10 -15.18 14.42 -1.58
CA LEU A 10 -14.44 15.69 -1.56
C LEU A 10 -12.91 15.46 -1.54
N PHE A 11 -12.44 14.47 -0.79
CA PHE A 11 -11.03 14.10 -0.78
C PHE A 11 -10.56 13.62 -2.17
N PHE A 12 -11.28 12.69 -2.80
CA PHE A 12 -10.92 12.22 -4.14
C PHE A 12 -11.09 13.31 -5.20
N LEU A 13 -12.10 14.17 -5.08
CA LEU A 13 -12.26 15.34 -5.96
C LEU A 13 -11.04 16.26 -5.87
N ALA A 14 -10.55 16.54 -4.67
CA ALA A 14 -9.33 17.33 -4.48
C ALA A 14 -8.11 16.68 -5.16
N LEU A 15 -7.98 15.34 -5.11
CA LEU A 15 -6.93 14.62 -5.83
C LEU A 15 -7.09 14.72 -7.36
N PHE A 16 -8.30 14.66 -7.89
CA PHE A 16 -8.55 14.83 -9.32
C PHE A 16 -8.24 16.25 -9.81
N LEU A 17 -8.43 17.26 -8.97
CA LEU A 17 -8.14 18.66 -9.29
C LEU A 17 -6.67 19.05 -9.07
N ALA A 18 -5.87 18.20 -8.44
CA ALA A 18 -4.47 18.48 -8.13
C ALA A 18 -3.60 18.89 -9.34
N PRO A 19 -3.75 18.29 -10.56
CA PRO A 19 -2.97 18.72 -11.72
C PRO A 19 -3.14 20.19 -12.12
N PHE A 20 -4.25 20.84 -11.73
CA PHE A 20 -4.50 22.26 -12.04
C PHE A 20 -3.77 23.23 -11.11
N TYR A 21 -3.32 22.76 -9.93
CA TYR A 21 -2.73 23.63 -8.91
C TYR A 21 -1.28 23.28 -8.56
N LEU A 22 -0.84 22.05 -8.90
CA LEU A 22 0.49 21.58 -8.56
C LEU A 22 1.44 21.67 -9.74
N THR A 23 2.71 21.99 -9.46
CA THR A 23 3.80 21.88 -10.43
C THR A 23 4.07 20.42 -10.78
N GLU A 24 4.68 20.15 -11.93
CA GLU A 24 5.01 18.78 -12.40
C GLU A 24 5.76 17.97 -11.35
N PHE A 25 6.77 18.55 -10.71
CA PHE A 25 7.54 17.91 -9.64
C PHE A 25 6.64 17.51 -8.45
N ARG A 26 5.80 18.41 -7.97
CA ARG A 26 4.89 18.12 -6.85
C ARG A 26 3.81 17.11 -7.22
N LEU A 27 3.38 17.11 -8.49
CA LEU A 27 2.42 16.16 -9.02
C LEU A 27 3.01 14.74 -9.04
N SER A 28 4.25 14.56 -9.54
CA SER A 28 4.97 13.30 -9.52
C SER A 28 5.21 12.80 -8.08
N LEU A 29 5.59 13.70 -7.18
CA LEU A 29 5.77 13.38 -5.76
C LEU A 29 4.46 12.91 -5.11
N LEU A 30 3.34 13.59 -5.39
CA LEU A 30 2.03 13.16 -4.91
C LEU A 30 1.62 11.83 -5.54
N GLY A 31 1.85 11.62 -6.83
CA GLY A 31 1.63 10.35 -7.53
C GLY A 31 2.37 9.19 -6.86
N LYS A 32 3.64 9.38 -6.48
CA LYS A 32 4.42 8.44 -5.68
C LYS A 32 3.73 8.12 -4.34
N PHE A 33 3.24 9.13 -3.62
CA PHE A 33 2.55 8.92 -2.34
C PHE A 33 1.22 8.18 -2.50
N LEU A 34 0.51 8.38 -3.63
CA LEU A 34 -0.70 7.65 -3.94
C LEU A 34 -0.43 6.17 -4.24
N CYS A 35 0.71 5.83 -4.88
CA CYS A 35 1.14 4.44 -5.03
C CYS A 35 1.35 3.79 -3.65
N PHE A 36 1.98 4.49 -2.71
CA PHE A 36 2.12 4.00 -1.34
C PHE A 36 0.78 3.87 -0.60
N ALA A 37 -0.17 4.76 -0.87
CA ALA A 37 -1.53 4.66 -0.33
C ALA A 37 -2.28 3.42 -0.84
N MET A 38 -2.04 2.94 -2.06
CA MET A 38 -2.60 1.67 -2.56
C MET A 38 -2.10 0.48 -1.73
N ILE A 39 -0.80 0.43 -1.41
CA ILE A 39 -0.21 -0.60 -0.53
C ILE A 39 -0.85 -0.52 0.86
N ALA A 40 -0.99 0.69 1.40
CA ALA A 40 -1.56 0.91 2.72
C ALA A 40 -3.01 0.41 2.82
N ILE A 41 -3.83 0.53 1.76
CA ILE A 41 -5.17 -0.09 1.70
C ILE A 41 -5.04 -1.61 1.85
N GLY A 42 -4.14 -2.26 1.09
CA GLY A 42 -3.90 -3.70 1.14
C GLY A 42 -3.49 -4.16 2.54
N ILE A 43 -2.52 -3.50 3.16
CA ILE A 43 -2.08 -3.81 4.52
C ILE A 43 -3.20 -3.58 5.55
N SER A 44 -4.00 -2.50 5.39
CA SER A 44 -5.15 -2.25 6.26
C SER A 44 -6.19 -3.37 6.18
N LEU A 45 -6.42 -3.98 5.00
CA LEU A 45 -7.32 -5.12 4.84
C LEU A 45 -6.85 -6.34 5.64
N ILE A 46 -5.56 -6.67 5.60
CA ILE A 46 -5.05 -7.83 6.32
C ILE A 46 -4.86 -7.53 7.81
N TRP A 47 -4.21 -6.44 8.16
CA TRP A 47 -3.93 -6.13 9.57
C TRP A 47 -5.18 -5.67 10.32
N GLY A 48 -5.95 -4.77 9.73
CA GLY A 48 -7.14 -4.20 10.36
C GLY A 48 -8.29 -5.19 10.51
N TYR A 49 -8.53 -6.03 9.49
CA TYR A 49 -9.71 -6.90 9.44
C TYR A 49 -9.41 -8.37 9.78
N THR A 50 -8.19 -8.86 9.62
CA THR A 50 -7.83 -10.24 9.99
C THR A 50 -6.85 -10.34 11.15
N GLY A 51 -6.26 -9.23 11.57
CA GLY A 51 -5.25 -9.18 12.64
C GLY A 51 -3.87 -9.70 12.21
N ILE A 52 -3.65 -9.98 10.93
CA ILE A 52 -2.39 -10.48 10.41
C ILE A 52 -1.46 -9.30 10.12
N LEU A 53 -0.32 -9.24 10.79
CA LEU A 53 0.73 -8.27 10.52
C LEU A 53 1.76 -8.87 9.58
N SER A 54 1.89 -8.33 8.37
CA SER A 54 2.90 -8.74 7.39
C SER A 54 3.96 -7.65 7.24
N LEU A 55 5.21 -8.04 7.37
CA LEU A 55 6.39 -7.19 7.15
C LEU A 55 7.08 -7.51 5.81
N GLY A 56 6.36 -8.13 4.89
CA GLY A 56 6.90 -8.60 3.60
C GLY A 56 6.29 -7.95 2.37
N HIS A 57 5.48 -6.89 2.51
CA HIS A 57 4.77 -6.28 1.38
C HIS A 57 5.70 -5.61 0.38
N GLY A 58 6.92 -5.22 0.79
CA GLY A 58 7.95 -4.73 -0.10
C GLY A 58 8.29 -5.69 -1.25
N VAL A 59 8.25 -7.00 -1.01
CA VAL A 59 8.50 -8.01 -2.06
C VAL A 59 7.41 -7.96 -3.13
N TYR A 60 6.14 -7.95 -2.74
CA TYR A 60 5.02 -7.91 -3.70
C TYR A 60 5.01 -6.61 -4.51
N PHE A 61 5.29 -5.49 -3.84
CA PHE A 61 5.48 -4.20 -4.47
C PHE A 61 6.62 -4.24 -5.48
N GLY A 62 7.80 -4.72 -5.06
CA GLY A 62 8.98 -4.81 -5.92
C GLY A 62 8.79 -5.74 -7.12
N LEU A 63 8.19 -6.92 -6.94
CA LEU A 63 7.90 -7.84 -8.04
C LEU A 63 7.00 -7.19 -9.09
N GLY A 64 5.92 -6.52 -8.68
CA GLY A 64 5.07 -5.77 -9.62
C GLY A 64 5.82 -4.64 -10.31
N ALA A 65 6.67 -3.92 -9.58
CA ALA A 65 7.52 -2.87 -10.10
C ALA A 65 8.54 -3.40 -11.14
N TYR A 66 9.21 -4.51 -10.84
CA TYR A 66 10.17 -5.14 -11.76
C TYR A 66 9.52 -5.67 -13.04
N CYS A 67 8.31 -6.23 -12.96
CA CYS A 67 7.56 -6.65 -14.15
C CYS A 67 7.31 -5.46 -15.09
N MET A 68 6.89 -4.32 -14.56
CA MET A 68 6.66 -3.11 -15.36
C MET A 68 7.97 -2.47 -15.82
N ALA A 69 8.97 -2.39 -14.93
CA ALA A 69 10.29 -1.82 -15.24
C ALA A 69 10.98 -2.56 -16.39
N MET A 70 10.85 -3.89 -16.44
CA MET A 70 11.44 -4.68 -17.52
C MET A 70 10.81 -4.38 -18.87
N TYR A 71 9.48 -4.22 -18.92
CA TYR A 71 8.80 -3.77 -20.13
C TYR A 71 9.35 -2.41 -20.60
N LEU A 72 9.38 -1.41 -19.69
CA LEU A 72 9.89 -0.08 -20.02
C LEU A 72 11.34 -0.09 -20.48
N LYS A 73 12.15 -0.98 -19.90
CA LYS A 73 13.57 -1.12 -20.27
C LYS A 73 13.73 -1.74 -21.65
N LEU A 74 12.94 -2.75 -21.98
CA LEU A 74 12.93 -3.38 -23.31
C LEU A 74 12.40 -2.42 -24.37
N GLU A 75 11.35 -1.64 -24.06
CA GLU A 75 10.83 -0.60 -24.95
C GLU A 75 11.90 0.47 -25.23
N ALA A 76 12.57 0.98 -24.18
CA ALA A 76 13.64 1.97 -24.32
C ALA A 76 14.86 1.45 -25.11
N SER A 77 15.14 0.14 -25.05
CA SER A 77 16.25 -0.48 -25.77
C SER A 77 16.00 -0.66 -27.28
N GLY A 78 14.75 -0.49 -27.75
CA GLY A 78 14.38 -0.54 -29.17
C GLY A 78 14.78 -1.84 -29.88
N GLY A 79 14.59 -2.99 -29.22
CA GLY A 79 14.96 -4.32 -29.76
C GLY A 79 16.41 -4.73 -29.54
N ARG A 80 17.22 -3.89 -28.87
CA ARG A 80 18.58 -4.25 -28.40
C ARG A 80 18.51 -4.83 -27.01
N LEU A 81 19.59 -5.44 -26.55
CA LEU A 81 19.71 -5.84 -25.16
C LEU A 81 19.70 -4.60 -24.23
N PRO A 82 19.06 -4.68 -23.07
CA PRO A 82 19.18 -3.66 -22.04
C PRO A 82 20.65 -3.43 -21.64
N ASP A 83 21.04 -2.18 -21.41
CA ASP A 83 22.39 -1.75 -21.06
C ASP A 83 23.00 -2.54 -19.86
N PHE A 84 22.21 -2.76 -18.79
CA PHE A 84 22.66 -3.51 -17.62
C PHE A 84 22.98 -4.99 -17.93
N MET A 85 22.31 -5.59 -18.91
CA MET A 85 22.60 -6.95 -19.38
C MET A 85 23.87 -6.99 -20.22
N GLU A 86 24.07 -6.02 -21.14
CA GLU A 86 25.28 -5.91 -21.93
C GLU A 86 26.52 -5.71 -21.04
N TRP A 87 26.44 -4.83 -20.04
CA TRP A 87 27.51 -4.60 -19.06
C TRP A 87 27.81 -5.82 -18.18
N SER A 88 26.80 -6.68 -17.97
CA SER A 88 26.97 -7.95 -17.25
C SER A 88 27.42 -9.12 -18.13
N GLY A 89 27.73 -8.89 -19.41
CA GLY A 89 28.21 -9.91 -20.32
C GLY A 89 27.14 -10.85 -20.88
N VAL A 90 25.86 -10.51 -20.76
CA VAL A 90 24.77 -11.29 -21.35
C VAL A 90 24.66 -11.00 -22.83
N ASN A 91 24.72 -12.05 -23.67
CA ASN A 91 24.67 -11.92 -25.13
C ASN A 91 23.27 -12.12 -25.73
N LYS A 92 22.32 -12.65 -24.96
CA LYS A 92 20.96 -12.91 -25.43
C LYS A 92 19.97 -12.64 -24.33
N LEU A 93 18.81 -12.07 -24.69
CA LEU A 93 17.71 -11.86 -23.76
C LEU A 93 17.24 -13.21 -23.16
N PRO A 94 17.20 -13.37 -21.83
CA PRO A 94 16.70 -14.57 -21.18
C PRO A 94 15.27 -14.88 -21.60
N TRP A 95 14.95 -16.16 -21.79
CA TRP A 95 13.65 -16.63 -22.30
C TRP A 95 12.47 -16.16 -21.45
N PHE A 96 12.65 -15.98 -20.13
CA PHE A 96 11.61 -15.55 -19.20
C PHE A 96 11.37 -14.03 -19.24
N TRP A 97 12.30 -13.22 -19.76
CA TRP A 97 12.11 -11.79 -20.00
C TRP A 97 11.54 -11.47 -21.38
N LYS A 98 11.67 -12.35 -22.35
CA LYS A 98 11.18 -12.15 -23.71
C LYS A 98 9.67 -11.83 -23.79
N PRO A 99 8.77 -12.48 -23.02
CA PRO A 99 7.34 -12.12 -23.04
C PRO A 99 7.05 -10.68 -22.61
N PHE A 100 7.94 -10.06 -21.82
CA PHE A 100 7.77 -8.69 -21.33
C PHE A 100 7.98 -7.60 -22.38
N GLU A 101 8.32 -7.96 -23.62
CA GLU A 101 8.23 -7.05 -24.77
C GLU A 101 6.78 -6.60 -25.02
N GLN A 102 5.80 -7.39 -24.59
CA GLN A 102 4.39 -7.07 -24.73
C GLN A 102 3.84 -6.37 -23.47
N PRO A 103 3.24 -5.17 -23.62
CA PRO A 103 2.72 -4.41 -22.46
C PRO A 103 1.64 -5.16 -21.68
N VAL A 104 0.78 -5.92 -22.37
CA VAL A 104 -0.31 -6.69 -21.73
C VAL A 104 0.26 -7.75 -20.79
N ILE A 105 1.36 -8.41 -21.18
CA ILE A 105 2.03 -9.41 -20.35
C ILE A 105 2.70 -8.76 -19.15
N ALA A 106 3.34 -7.61 -19.32
CA ALA A 106 3.96 -6.88 -18.23
C ALA A 106 2.92 -6.44 -17.17
N ILE A 107 1.80 -5.84 -17.62
CA ILE A 107 0.72 -5.39 -16.72
C ILE A 107 0.07 -6.58 -16.01
N SER A 108 -0.24 -7.65 -16.72
CA SER A 108 -0.84 -8.85 -16.11
C SER A 108 0.11 -9.54 -15.15
N SER A 109 1.40 -9.64 -15.50
CA SER A 109 2.43 -10.23 -14.63
C SER A 109 2.67 -9.39 -13.37
N ALA A 110 2.56 -8.07 -13.46
CA ALA A 110 2.67 -7.19 -12.30
C ALA A 110 1.59 -7.46 -11.23
N ILE A 111 0.48 -8.09 -11.61
CA ILE A 111 -0.58 -8.54 -10.70
C ILE A 111 -0.40 -10.03 -10.36
N ILE A 112 -0.24 -10.87 -11.38
CA ILE A 112 -0.26 -12.33 -11.23
C ILE A 112 0.94 -12.83 -10.42
N VAL A 113 2.15 -12.34 -10.67
CA VAL A 113 3.37 -12.80 -9.99
C VAL A 113 3.33 -12.54 -8.48
N PRO A 114 3.02 -11.31 -8.00
CA PRO A 114 2.84 -11.07 -6.57
C PRO A 114 1.72 -11.89 -5.95
N VAL A 115 0.59 -12.08 -6.65
CA VAL A 115 -0.56 -12.85 -6.18
C VAL A 115 -0.21 -14.33 -6.02
N LEU A 116 0.44 -14.94 -7.01
CA LEU A 116 0.84 -16.34 -6.95
C LEU A 116 1.83 -16.59 -5.82
N LEU A 117 2.84 -15.73 -5.67
CA LEU A 117 3.79 -15.82 -4.57
C LEU A 117 3.08 -15.67 -3.21
N ALA A 118 2.21 -14.68 -3.08
CA ALA A 118 1.46 -14.47 -1.84
C ALA A 118 0.51 -15.64 -1.53
N MET A 119 -0.17 -16.17 -2.53
CA MET A 119 -1.04 -17.35 -2.39
C MET A 119 -0.25 -18.57 -1.91
N PHE A 120 0.89 -18.85 -2.56
CA PHE A 120 1.77 -19.95 -2.20
C PHE A 120 2.22 -19.83 -0.74
N LEU A 121 2.82 -18.70 -0.36
CA LEU A 121 3.37 -18.49 0.97
C LEU A 121 2.28 -18.49 2.05
N SER A 122 1.19 -17.81 1.81
CA SER A 122 0.08 -17.69 2.78
C SER A 122 -0.65 -19.04 2.95
N TYR A 123 -0.80 -19.82 1.88
CA TYR A 123 -1.43 -21.13 1.95
C TYR A 123 -0.67 -22.07 2.89
N PHE A 124 0.63 -22.25 2.68
CA PHE A 124 1.45 -23.11 3.55
C PHE A 124 1.51 -22.58 4.98
N THR A 125 1.63 -21.27 5.16
CA THR A 125 1.75 -20.66 6.47
C THR A 125 0.45 -20.80 7.28
N PHE A 126 -0.69 -20.45 6.70
CA PHE A 126 -1.97 -20.48 7.43
C PHE A 126 -2.54 -21.90 7.56
N ARG A 127 -2.22 -22.80 6.61
CA ARG A 127 -2.55 -24.22 6.75
C ARG A 127 -1.84 -24.84 7.95
N ASN A 128 -0.57 -24.50 8.18
CA ASN A 128 0.22 -24.94 9.34
C ASN A 128 -0.07 -24.13 10.61
N ARG A 129 -1.12 -23.29 10.62
CA ARG A 129 -1.57 -22.51 11.78
C ARG A 129 -0.52 -21.55 12.34
N ILE A 130 0.45 -21.12 11.54
CA ILE A 130 1.43 -20.10 11.94
C ILE A 130 0.72 -18.77 12.10
N LYS A 131 0.87 -18.11 13.25
CA LYS A 131 0.14 -16.89 13.62
C LYS A 131 1.06 -15.86 14.28
N GLY A 132 0.56 -14.62 14.36
CA GLY A 132 1.17 -13.53 15.13
C GLY A 132 2.60 -13.23 14.67
N VAL A 133 3.49 -13.14 15.63
CA VAL A 133 4.89 -12.75 15.42
C VAL A 133 5.63 -13.70 14.48
N TYR A 134 5.36 -15.00 14.54
CA TYR A 134 6.01 -15.98 13.66
C TYR A 134 5.71 -15.73 12.18
N PHE A 135 4.48 -15.32 11.86
CA PHE A 135 4.13 -14.93 10.50
C PHE A 135 4.86 -13.66 10.05
N SER A 136 4.96 -12.66 10.94
CA SER A 136 5.69 -11.43 10.64
C SER A 136 7.18 -11.69 10.40
N LEU A 137 7.82 -12.53 11.21
CA LEU A 137 9.21 -12.92 11.03
C LEU A 137 9.42 -13.70 9.71
N LEU A 138 8.53 -14.67 9.41
CA LEU A 138 8.59 -15.40 8.14
C LEU A 138 8.45 -14.48 6.94
N SER A 139 7.49 -13.54 6.99
CA SER A 139 7.31 -12.57 5.91
C SER A 139 8.53 -11.65 5.72
N GLN A 140 9.25 -11.33 6.80
CA GLN A 140 10.48 -10.55 6.75
C GLN A 140 11.66 -11.39 6.21
N ALA A 141 11.76 -12.66 6.56
CA ALA A 141 12.77 -13.56 6.01
C ALA A 141 12.67 -13.66 4.48
N ILE A 142 11.44 -13.70 3.94
CA ILE A 142 11.20 -13.70 2.49
C ILE A 142 11.72 -12.42 1.85
N VAL A 143 11.57 -11.26 2.50
CA VAL A 143 12.17 -10.00 2.01
C VAL A 143 13.67 -10.13 1.83
N VAL A 144 14.37 -10.68 2.83
CA VAL A 144 15.84 -10.89 2.74
C VAL A 144 16.20 -11.80 1.58
N VAL A 145 15.48 -12.92 1.42
CA VAL A 145 15.71 -13.87 0.32
C VAL A 145 15.56 -13.18 -1.04
N PHE A 146 14.46 -12.46 -1.26
CA PHE A 146 14.22 -11.79 -2.55
C PHE A 146 15.21 -10.67 -2.82
N VAL A 147 15.52 -9.83 -1.83
CA VAL A 147 16.52 -8.75 -1.97
C VAL A 147 17.88 -9.33 -2.33
N THR A 148 18.33 -10.38 -1.60
CA THR A 148 19.63 -11.03 -1.87
C THR A 148 19.65 -11.68 -3.25
N LEU A 149 18.55 -12.34 -3.66
CA LEU A 149 18.42 -12.96 -4.97
C LEU A 149 18.51 -11.90 -6.08
N PHE A 150 17.81 -10.78 -5.94
CA PHE A 150 17.81 -9.72 -6.94
C PHE A 150 19.17 -8.99 -7.03
N ILE A 151 19.84 -8.80 -5.89
CA ILE A 151 21.21 -8.26 -5.88
C ILE A 151 22.18 -9.24 -6.51
N GLY A 152 22.10 -10.54 -6.17
CA GLY A 152 23.02 -11.58 -6.64
C GLY A 152 22.86 -11.93 -8.12
N LYS A 153 21.68 -11.69 -8.70
CA LYS A 153 21.38 -11.93 -10.12
C LYS A 153 21.42 -10.65 -10.94
N GLN A 154 22.52 -9.90 -10.81
CA GLN A 154 22.71 -8.61 -11.47
C GLN A 154 22.46 -8.66 -12.98
N GLU A 155 22.88 -9.71 -13.64
CA GLU A 155 22.70 -9.96 -15.08
C GLU A 155 21.22 -9.94 -15.53
N TRP A 156 20.29 -10.19 -14.62
CA TRP A 156 18.84 -10.27 -14.91
C TRP A 156 18.00 -9.17 -14.30
N THR A 157 18.49 -8.53 -13.26
CA THR A 157 17.72 -7.59 -12.42
C THR A 157 18.35 -6.22 -12.27
N GLY A 158 19.55 -6.00 -12.83
CA GLY A 158 20.31 -4.77 -12.64
C GLY A 158 21.07 -4.68 -11.30
N GLY A 159 21.04 -5.75 -10.47
CA GLY A 159 21.78 -5.82 -9.21
C GLY A 159 21.38 -4.75 -8.21
N THR A 160 22.33 -4.21 -7.47
CA THR A 160 22.10 -3.17 -6.45
C THR A 160 21.51 -1.88 -7.02
N ASN A 161 21.86 -1.51 -8.25
CA ASN A 161 21.38 -0.30 -8.91
C ASN A 161 19.93 -0.45 -9.40
N GLY A 162 19.49 -1.70 -9.64
CA GLY A 162 18.17 -1.98 -10.17
C GLY A 162 17.98 -1.55 -11.62
N LEU A 163 16.74 -1.22 -12.00
CA LEU A 163 16.36 -0.80 -13.34
C LEU A 163 16.02 0.69 -13.35
N THR A 164 16.65 1.43 -14.23
CA THR A 164 16.56 2.90 -14.37
C THR A 164 16.59 3.30 -15.85
N ASN A 165 16.52 4.61 -16.11
CA ASN A 165 16.64 5.19 -17.47
C ASN A 165 15.53 4.72 -18.41
N PHE A 166 14.28 4.87 -17.98
CA PHE A 166 13.11 4.66 -18.82
C PHE A 166 12.83 5.96 -19.60
N SER A 167 12.71 5.86 -20.91
CA SER A 167 12.46 7.02 -21.79
C SER A 167 11.00 7.13 -22.21
N THR A 168 10.36 5.99 -22.47
CA THR A 168 9.03 5.92 -23.05
C THR A 168 8.14 4.92 -22.31
N VAL A 169 6.83 5.10 -22.43
CA VAL A 169 5.78 4.17 -22.02
C VAL A 169 4.73 4.11 -23.13
N PHE A 170 4.47 2.95 -23.69
CA PHE A 170 3.55 2.75 -24.83
C PHE A 170 3.82 3.69 -26.01
N GLY A 171 5.09 3.99 -26.29
CA GLY A 171 5.51 4.93 -27.34
C GLY A 171 5.45 6.42 -26.96
N PHE A 172 4.91 6.78 -25.78
CA PHE A 172 4.87 8.15 -25.31
C PHE A 172 6.06 8.46 -24.40
N SER A 173 6.63 9.66 -24.52
CA SER A 173 7.73 10.10 -23.65
C SER A 173 7.25 10.29 -22.22
N LEU A 174 7.97 9.67 -21.24
CA LEU A 174 7.71 9.85 -19.81
C LEU A 174 7.99 11.27 -19.31
N SER A 175 8.84 12.02 -20.02
CA SER A 175 9.14 13.42 -19.67
C SER A 175 8.10 14.42 -20.19
N SER A 176 7.11 13.96 -20.98
CA SER A 176 6.04 14.85 -21.46
C SER A 176 5.09 15.22 -20.30
N PRO A 177 4.77 16.53 -20.10
CA PRO A 177 3.83 16.96 -19.06
C PRO A 177 2.46 16.28 -19.18
N LEU A 178 1.99 16.08 -20.40
CA LEU A 178 0.70 15.41 -20.64
C LEU A 178 0.73 13.95 -20.17
N THR A 179 1.81 13.22 -20.46
CA THR A 179 1.98 11.83 -20.01
C THR A 179 2.01 11.76 -18.48
N GLN A 180 2.70 12.65 -17.81
CA GLN A 180 2.75 12.72 -16.35
C GLN A 180 1.37 12.97 -15.74
N ILE A 181 0.57 13.91 -16.31
CA ILE A 181 -0.79 14.15 -15.86
C ILE A 181 -1.66 12.90 -16.05
N VAL A 182 -1.60 12.24 -17.21
CA VAL A 182 -2.37 11.01 -17.48
C VAL A 182 -2.00 9.90 -16.52
N LEU A 183 -0.71 9.66 -16.27
CA LEU A 183 -0.22 8.66 -15.32
C LEU A 183 -0.67 8.97 -13.88
N TYR A 184 -0.63 10.25 -13.49
CA TYR A 184 -1.14 10.69 -12.20
C TYR A 184 -2.64 10.42 -12.07
N LEU A 185 -3.45 10.81 -13.05
CA LEU A 185 -4.91 10.58 -13.05
C LEU A 185 -5.23 9.09 -13.02
N LEU A 186 -4.50 8.26 -13.77
CA LEU A 186 -4.62 6.81 -13.74
C LEU A 186 -4.35 6.27 -12.33
N THR A 187 -3.32 6.79 -11.66
CA THR A 187 -3.00 6.44 -10.26
C THR A 187 -4.17 6.77 -9.31
N VAL A 188 -4.79 7.96 -9.47
CA VAL A 188 -5.95 8.37 -8.68
C VAL A 188 -7.16 7.45 -8.94
N VAL A 189 -7.43 7.11 -10.19
CA VAL A 189 -8.53 6.17 -10.57
C VAL A 189 -8.31 4.79 -9.98
N LEU A 190 -7.08 4.25 -10.05
CA LEU A 190 -6.73 2.97 -9.46
C LEU A 190 -6.86 2.99 -7.93
N LEU A 191 -6.38 4.04 -7.26
CA LEU A 191 -6.54 4.20 -5.82
C LEU A 191 -8.03 4.25 -5.42
N LEU A 192 -8.83 5.02 -6.16
CA LEU A 192 -10.29 5.11 -5.93
C LEU A 192 -10.96 3.76 -6.12
N SER A 193 -10.63 3.03 -7.18
CA SER A 193 -11.19 1.70 -7.47
C SER A 193 -10.84 0.70 -6.36
N MET A 194 -9.57 0.67 -5.91
CA MET A 194 -9.12 -0.17 -4.79
C MET A 194 -9.82 0.21 -3.48
N PHE A 195 -10.00 1.50 -3.21
CA PHE A 195 -10.72 1.97 -2.04
C PHE A 195 -12.19 1.55 -2.08
N LEU A 196 -12.89 1.74 -3.18
CA LEU A 196 -14.30 1.36 -3.34
C LEU A 196 -14.49 -0.15 -3.23
N PHE A 197 -13.63 -0.94 -3.89
CA PHE A 197 -13.64 -2.39 -3.82
C PHE A 197 -13.39 -2.88 -2.39
N SER A 198 -12.37 -2.35 -1.71
CA SER A 198 -12.05 -2.70 -0.33
C SER A 198 -13.18 -2.34 0.64
N ARG A 199 -13.84 -1.19 0.40
CA ARG A 199 -15.00 -0.75 1.17
C ARG A 199 -16.22 -1.65 0.96
N TRP A 200 -16.46 -2.07 -0.28
CA TRP A 200 -17.51 -3.04 -0.59
C TRP A 200 -17.23 -4.39 0.08
N LEU A 201 -15.99 -4.90 -0.05
CA LEU A 201 -15.56 -6.16 0.53
C LEU A 201 -15.71 -6.17 2.05
N THR A 202 -15.25 -5.12 2.73
CA THR A 202 -15.30 -5.01 4.20
C THR A 202 -16.71 -4.86 4.76
N ARG A 203 -17.68 -4.38 3.97
CA ARG A 203 -19.09 -4.26 4.34
C ARG A 203 -19.91 -5.51 4.03
N SER A 204 -19.39 -6.40 3.21
CA SER A 204 -20.03 -7.65 2.80
C SER A 204 -20.09 -8.69 3.92
N ARG A 205 -20.74 -9.84 3.67
CA ARG A 205 -20.69 -11.01 4.56
C ARG A 205 -19.25 -11.49 4.76
N PHE A 206 -18.44 -11.46 3.70
CA PHE A 206 -17.04 -11.80 3.73
C PHE A 206 -16.25 -10.96 4.75
N GLY A 207 -16.40 -9.63 4.73
CA GLY A 207 -15.75 -8.71 5.67
C GLY A 207 -16.13 -8.98 7.13
N ARG A 208 -17.38 -9.36 7.42
CA ARG A 208 -17.79 -9.77 8.77
C ARG A 208 -17.09 -11.04 9.24
N VAL A 209 -16.90 -12.02 8.37
CA VAL A 209 -16.15 -13.24 8.68
C VAL A 209 -14.67 -12.92 8.96
N LEU A 210 -14.05 -11.99 8.20
CA LEU A 210 -12.67 -11.56 8.47
C LEU A 210 -12.52 -10.98 9.89
N VAL A 211 -13.44 -10.11 10.31
CA VAL A 211 -13.42 -9.54 11.66
C VAL A 211 -13.64 -10.63 12.72
N ALA A 212 -14.54 -11.58 12.48
CA ALA A 212 -14.74 -12.71 13.39
C ALA A 212 -13.48 -13.58 13.51
N ILE A 213 -12.74 -13.79 12.41
CA ILE A 213 -11.44 -14.50 12.42
C ILE A 213 -10.42 -13.73 13.26
N ARG A 214 -10.35 -12.40 13.12
CA ARG A 214 -9.47 -11.55 13.91
C ARG A 214 -9.75 -11.67 15.41
N ASP A 215 -11.02 -11.65 15.79
CA ASP A 215 -11.43 -11.63 17.19
C ASP A 215 -11.33 -13.02 17.81
N SER A 216 -11.68 -14.11 17.10
CA SER A 216 -11.51 -15.49 17.57
C SER A 216 -11.56 -16.51 16.42
N GLU A 217 -10.39 -16.88 15.90
CA GLU A 217 -10.27 -17.86 14.81
C GLU A 217 -10.87 -19.23 15.15
N ASN A 218 -10.70 -19.68 16.41
CA ASN A 218 -11.21 -20.99 16.83
C ASN A 218 -12.73 -21.03 16.81
N ARG A 219 -13.42 -19.97 17.27
CA ARG A 219 -14.89 -19.92 17.20
C ARG A 219 -15.41 -19.97 15.77
N VAL A 220 -14.73 -19.29 14.83
CA VAL A 220 -15.10 -19.34 13.40
C VAL A 220 -14.96 -20.75 12.83
N ARG A 221 -13.95 -21.51 13.25
CA ARG A 221 -13.78 -22.93 12.86
C ARG A 221 -14.90 -23.81 13.38
N PHE A 222 -15.30 -23.63 14.65
CA PHE A 222 -16.42 -24.37 15.23
C PHE A 222 -17.75 -24.09 14.54
N LEU A 223 -17.92 -22.91 13.94
CA LEU A 223 -19.07 -22.56 13.10
C LEU A 223 -19.01 -23.14 11.68
N GLY A 224 -18.02 -23.97 11.35
CA GLY A 224 -17.88 -24.65 10.06
C GLY A 224 -17.19 -23.82 8.97
N PHE A 225 -16.70 -22.62 9.25
CA PHE A 225 -15.93 -21.84 8.28
C PHE A 225 -14.46 -22.25 8.29
N ASN A 226 -13.81 -22.20 7.12
CA ASN A 226 -12.37 -22.43 7.00
C ASN A 226 -11.60 -21.09 7.02
N PRO A 227 -10.99 -20.67 8.16
CA PRO A 227 -10.28 -19.40 8.24
C PRO A 227 -9.09 -19.29 7.29
N THR A 228 -8.45 -20.41 6.93
CA THR A 228 -7.29 -20.43 6.04
C THR A 228 -7.64 -19.86 4.68
N THR A 229 -8.76 -20.28 4.08
CA THR A 229 -9.20 -19.79 2.76
C THR A 229 -9.43 -18.27 2.77
N TYR A 230 -10.10 -17.75 3.82
CA TYR A 230 -10.35 -16.31 3.96
C TYR A 230 -9.05 -15.51 4.10
N LYS A 231 -8.10 -16.01 4.90
CA LYS A 231 -6.80 -15.37 5.10
C LYS A 231 -5.96 -15.37 3.83
N VAL A 232 -5.89 -16.51 3.12
CA VAL A 232 -5.16 -16.63 1.85
C VAL A 232 -5.73 -15.67 0.83
N PHE A 233 -7.05 -15.62 0.67
CA PHE A 233 -7.69 -14.72 -0.29
C PHE A 233 -7.36 -13.25 -0.01
N VAL A 234 -7.55 -12.79 1.23
CA VAL A 234 -7.30 -11.38 1.58
C VAL A 234 -5.82 -11.03 1.50
N TYR A 235 -4.93 -11.96 1.83
CA TYR A 235 -3.50 -11.76 1.71
C TYR A 235 -3.05 -11.64 0.24
N SER A 236 -3.56 -12.53 -0.62
CA SER A 236 -3.31 -12.47 -2.07
C SER A 236 -3.89 -11.21 -2.71
N LEU A 237 -5.05 -10.75 -2.26
CA LEU A 237 -5.65 -9.48 -2.69
C LEU A 237 -4.76 -8.29 -2.30
N SER A 238 -4.23 -8.29 -1.07
CA SER A 238 -3.30 -7.25 -0.62
C SER A 238 -2.01 -7.23 -1.44
N ALA A 239 -1.50 -8.41 -1.83
CA ALA A 239 -0.35 -8.54 -2.71
C ALA A 239 -0.66 -8.05 -4.14
N ALA A 240 -1.88 -8.27 -4.65
CA ALA A 240 -2.33 -7.69 -5.92
C ALA A 240 -2.28 -6.15 -5.88
N PHE A 241 -2.77 -5.55 -4.80
CA PHE A 241 -2.71 -4.09 -4.63
C PHE A 241 -1.28 -3.59 -4.56
N ALA A 242 -0.40 -4.30 -3.86
CA ALA A 242 1.03 -3.97 -3.79
C ALA A 242 1.71 -4.10 -5.16
N GLY A 243 1.39 -5.13 -5.95
CA GLY A 243 1.93 -5.31 -7.30
C GLY A 243 1.51 -4.20 -8.26
N ILE A 244 0.22 -3.84 -8.28
CA ILE A 244 -0.28 -2.71 -9.08
C ILE A 244 0.37 -1.40 -8.64
N ALA A 245 0.48 -1.18 -7.32
CA ALA A 245 1.15 0.00 -6.77
C ALA A 245 2.62 0.07 -7.21
N GLY A 246 3.33 -1.08 -7.24
CA GLY A 246 4.70 -1.16 -7.72
C GLY A 246 4.83 -0.82 -9.20
N ALA A 247 3.95 -1.34 -10.05
CA ALA A 247 3.92 -1.02 -11.47
C ALA A 247 3.69 0.48 -11.70
N MET A 248 2.70 1.08 -11.00
CA MET A 248 2.44 2.52 -11.08
C MET A 248 3.58 3.38 -10.51
N PHE A 249 4.24 2.89 -9.46
CA PHE A 249 5.39 3.58 -8.87
C PHE A 249 6.54 3.76 -9.86
N VAL A 250 6.87 2.73 -10.63
CA VAL A 250 7.93 2.81 -11.64
C VAL A 250 7.60 3.83 -12.72
N LEU A 251 6.34 3.93 -13.13
CA LEU A 251 5.86 4.92 -14.09
C LEU A 251 5.94 6.35 -13.55
N GLN A 252 5.79 6.56 -12.23
CA GLN A 252 5.85 7.86 -11.59
C GLN A 252 7.27 8.31 -11.24
N VAL A 253 8.14 7.35 -10.85
CA VAL A 253 9.45 7.64 -10.27
C VAL A 253 10.59 7.37 -11.25
N GLY A 254 10.37 6.49 -12.23
CA GLY A 254 11.36 6.18 -13.26
C GLY A 254 12.51 5.28 -12.79
N LEU A 255 12.37 4.61 -11.64
CA LEU A 255 13.36 3.67 -11.13
C LEU A 255 12.77 2.61 -10.21
N ILE A 256 13.42 1.46 -10.13
CA ILE A 256 13.21 0.42 -9.12
C ILE A 256 14.53 -0.24 -8.77
N SER A 257 14.79 -0.42 -7.47
CA SER A 257 15.97 -1.15 -6.98
C SER A 257 15.59 -2.18 -5.92
N PRO A 258 16.41 -3.22 -5.70
CA PRO A 258 16.15 -4.20 -4.64
C PRO A 258 16.05 -3.58 -3.24
N ALA A 259 16.73 -2.47 -2.99
CA ALA A 259 16.64 -1.74 -1.72
C ALA A 259 15.20 -1.31 -1.39
N MET A 260 14.36 -1.02 -2.41
CA MET A 260 12.97 -0.62 -2.23
C MET A 260 12.05 -1.78 -1.83
N MET A 261 12.50 -3.03 -2.03
CA MET A 261 11.82 -4.24 -1.57
C MET A 261 12.23 -4.61 -0.14
N GLY A 262 13.24 -3.94 0.44
CA GLY A 262 13.95 -4.30 1.65
C GLY A 262 13.11 -4.26 2.93
N ILE A 263 13.78 -4.59 4.04
CA ILE A 263 13.17 -4.65 5.38
C ILE A 263 12.64 -3.28 5.79
N ILE A 264 13.47 -2.23 5.64
CA ILE A 264 13.11 -0.86 6.06
C ILE A 264 11.87 -0.36 5.33
N PRO A 265 11.79 -0.36 3.98
CA PRO A 265 10.57 0.01 3.27
C PRO A 265 9.35 -0.84 3.66
N SER A 266 9.53 -2.15 3.91
CA SER A 266 8.42 -3.02 4.33
C SER A 266 7.86 -2.65 5.71
N ILE A 267 8.73 -2.22 6.64
CA ILE A 267 8.32 -1.69 7.96
C ILE A 267 7.65 -0.32 7.81
N GLU A 268 8.18 0.56 6.96
CA GLU A 268 7.58 1.86 6.67
C GLU A 268 6.13 1.71 6.14
N MET A 269 5.88 0.73 5.27
CA MET A 269 4.52 0.45 4.75
C MET A 269 3.52 0.13 5.88
N VAL A 270 3.95 -0.61 6.89
CA VAL A 270 3.13 -0.88 8.09
C VAL A 270 2.96 0.37 8.95
N LEU A 271 4.02 1.19 9.07
CA LEU A 271 3.98 2.45 9.81
C LEU A 271 2.92 3.40 9.22
N TRP A 272 2.80 3.50 7.90
CA TRP A 272 1.77 4.34 7.25
C TRP A 272 0.37 3.96 7.72
N VAL A 273 0.09 2.67 7.80
CA VAL A 273 -1.21 2.16 8.26
C VAL A 273 -1.39 2.36 9.76
N ALA A 274 -0.32 2.22 10.56
CA ALA A 274 -0.36 2.48 12.00
C ALA A 274 -0.69 3.95 12.30
N VAL A 275 0.00 4.88 11.62
CA VAL A 275 -0.25 6.34 11.74
C VAL A 275 -1.67 6.69 11.35
N GLY A 276 -2.13 6.19 10.23
CA GLY A 276 -3.47 6.47 9.72
C GLY A 276 -4.60 5.84 10.53
N GLY A 277 -4.33 4.65 11.09
CA GLY A 277 -5.28 3.83 11.85
C GLY A 277 -5.68 2.56 11.11
N ARG A 278 -5.20 1.43 11.62
CA ARG A 278 -5.30 0.09 11.00
C ARG A 278 -6.71 -0.36 10.62
N SER A 279 -7.74 0.12 11.32
CA SER A 279 -9.14 -0.27 11.10
C SER A 279 -9.90 0.64 10.13
N SER A 280 -9.23 1.61 9.50
CA SER A 280 -9.83 2.60 8.62
C SER A 280 -9.12 2.67 7.27
N LEU A 281 -9.80 2.28 6.19
CA LEU A 281 -9.24 2.34 4.84
C LEU A 281 -8.83 3.77 4.43
N ILE A 282 -9.65 4.77 4.72
CA ILE A 282 -9.30 6.17 4.44
C ILE A 282 -8.19 6.66 5.37
N GLY A 283 -8.15 6.16 6.61
CA GLY A 283 -7.06 6.41 7.54
C GLY A 283 -5.74 5.91 6.98
N ALA A 284 -5.69 4.69 6.44
CA ALA A 284 -4.49 4.14 5.81
C ALA A 284 -3.98 5.00 4.64
N ILE A 285 -4.90 5.51 3.78
CA ILE A 285 -4.56 6.42 2.68
C ILE A 285 -3.94 7.72 3.23
N ILE A 286 -4.62 8.37 4.18
CA ILE A 286 -4.14 9.63 4.77
C ILE A 286 -2.81 9.40 5.50
N GLY A 287 -2.69 8.29 6.23
CA GLY A 287 -1.46 7.92 6.92
C GLY A 287 -0.28 7.76 5.97
N ALA A 288 -0.48 7.11 4.81
CA ALA A 288 0.56 6.98 3.78
C ALA A 288 0.98 8.36 3.23
N ILE A 289 0.02 9.21 2.89
CA ILE A 289 0.31 10.55 2.34
C ILE A 289 1.01 11.43 3.37
N VAL A 290 0.49 11.49 4.60
CA VAL A 290 1.06 12.34 5.67
C VAL A 290 2.45 11.87 6.08
N THR A 291 2.64 10.57 6.28
CA THR A 291 3.96 10.05 6.70
C THR A 291 5.01 10.24 5.62
N ASN A 292 4.67 9.98 4.35
CA ASN A 292 5.63 10.17 3.25
C ASN A 292 5.86 11.65 2.94
N GLY A 293 4.84 12.50 3.09
CA GLY A 293 5.00 13.95 3.00
C GLY A 293 5.92 14.49 4.09
N ALA A 294 5.74 14.06 5.34
CA ALA A 294 6.62 14.40 6.45
C ALA A 294 8.05 13.88 6.20
N LYS A 295 8.20 12.60 5.77
CA LYS A 295 9.49 12.02 5.41
C LYS A 295 10.22 12.87 4.36
N SER A 296 9.51 13.27 3.29
CA SER A 296 10.08 14.10 2.22
C SER A 296 10.54 15.45 2.76
N PHE A 297 9.71 16.11 3.57
CA PHE A 297 10.04 17.39 4.20
C PHE A 297 11.25 17.30 5.13
N PHE A 298 11.31 16.29 6.01
CA PHE A 298 12.44 16.13 6.93
C PHE A 298 13.72 15.68 6.23
N SER A 299 13.63 14.80 5.24
CA SER A 299 14.78 14.36 4.44
C SER A 299 15.40 15.50 3.63
N GLU A 300 14.58 16.45 3.17
CA GLU A 300 15.05 17.62 2.42
C GLU A 300 15.71 18.68 3.32
N ASN A 301 15.10 18.96 4.49
CA ASN A 301 15.57 20.05 5.36
C ASN A 301 16.56 19.57 6.43
N TYR A 302 16.53 18.29 6.84
CA TYR A 302 17.33 17.72 7.93
C TYR A 302 17.87 16.32 7.55
N PRO A 303 18.77 16.20 6.55
CA PRO A 303 19.21 14.91 6.01
C PRO A 303 19.92 14.02 7.03
N ASP A 304 20.58 14.61 8.03
CA ASP A 304 21.36 13.84 9.02
C ASP A 304 20.49 13.18 10.10
N ILE A 305 19.29 13.72 10.37
CA ILE A 305 18.45 13.26 11.49
C ILE A 305 17.11 12.66 11.04
N TRP A 306 16.82 12.62 9.75
CA TRP A 306 15.54 12.12 9.26
C TRP A 306 15.24 10.66 9.66
N LEU A 307 16.27 9.81 9.74
CA LEU A 307 16.13 8.42 10.19
C LEU A 307 15.75 8.35 11.68
N LEU A 308 16.36 9.20 12.52
CA LEU A 308 15.99 9.31 13.94
C LEU A 308 14.55 9.81 14.08
N PHE A 309 14.17 10.79 13.26
CA PHE A 309 12.78 11.27 13.21
C PHE A 309 11.80 10.15 12.85
N LEU A 310 12.10 9.34 11.82
CA LEU A 310 11.28 8.21 11.43
C LEU A 310 11.13 7.19 12.56
N GLY A 311 12.24 6.83 13.23
CA GLY A 311 12.25 5.94 14.39
C GLY A 311 11.45 6.51 15.56
N GLY A 312 11.66 7.79 15.88
CA GLY A 312 10.92 8.51 16.92
C GLY A 312 9.43 8.59 16.62
N LEU A 313 9.06 8.87 15.37
CA LEU A 313 7.66 8.85 14.91
C LEU A 313 7.03 7.47 15.12
N PHE A 314 7.75 6.40 14.77
CA PHE A 314 7.27 5.03 14.97
C PHE A 314 6.99 4.75 16.46
N ILE A 315 7.93 5.07 17.34
CA ILE A 315 7.79 4.91 18.78
C ILE A 315 6.60 5.73 19.30
N ALA A 316 6.51 7.01 18.90
CA ALA A 316 5.42 7.90 19.30
C ALA A 316 4.05 7.37 18.86
N VAL A 317 3.93 6.88 17.62
CA VAL A 317 2.67 6.31 17.12
C VAL A 317 2.27 5.06 17.90
N VAL A 318 3.20 4.15 18.16
CA VAL A 318 2.92 2.92 18.90
C VAL A 318 2.50 3.20 20.35
N LEU A 319 3.16 4.15 21.01
CA LEU A 319 2.88 4.49 22.41
C LEU A 319 1.64 5.36 22.59
N PHE A 320 1.47 6.39 21.78
CA PHE A 320 0.45 7.43 22.00
C PHE A 320 -0.75 7.31 21.07
N LEU A 321 -0.63 6.62 19.93
CA LEU A 321 -1.67 6.53 18.89
C LEU A 321 -2.02 5.07 18.52
N PRO A 322 -2.36 4.19 19.48
CA PRO A 322 -2.59 2.76 19.20
C PRO A 322 -3.70 2.49 18.18
N ASN A 323 -4.61 3.45 17.99
CA ASN A 323 -5.68 3.42 16.97
C ASN A 323 -5.44 4.39 15.81
N GLY A 324 -4.26 5.02 15.74
CA GLY A 324 -3.88 6.00 14.72
C GLY A 324 -4.71 7.29 14.72
N LEU A 325 -4.49 8.15 13.73
CA LEU A 325 -5.20 9.43 13.58
C LEU A 325 -6.73 9.27 13.54
N THR A 326 -7.23 8.22 12.89
CA THR A 326 -8.68 7.96 12.85
C THR A 326 -9.26 7.55 14.20
N GLY A 327 -8.50 6.93 15.07
CA GLY A 327 -8.89 6.61 16.44
C GLY A 327 -9.06 7.87 17.29
N VAL A 328 -8.12 8.81 17.17
CA VAL A 328 -8.21 10.12 17.85
C VAL A 328 -9.46 10.87 17.41
N TYR A 329 -9.70 10.95 16.09
CA TYR A 329 -10.91 11.59 15.57
C TYR A 329 -12.19 10.96 16.08
N GLN A 330 -12.26 9.63 16.18
CA GLN A 330 -13.41 8.91 16.71
C GLN A 330 -13.63 9.19 18.21
N SER A 331 -12.56 9.21 19.00
CA SER A 331 -12.61 9.51 20.44
C SER A 331 -13.10 10.94 20.72
N VAL A 332 -12.59 11.92 19.98
CA VAL A 332 -13.02 13.32 20.10
C VAL A 332 -14.50 13.46 19.72
N ARG A 333 -14.92 12.78 18.66
CA ARG A 333 -16.32 12.81 18.22
C ARG A 333 -17.28 12.13 19.22
N GLN A 334 -16.86 11.03 19.85
CA GLN A 334 -17.66 10.35 20.89
C GLN A 334 -17.79 11.23 22.14
N ARG A 335 -16.70 11.89 22.57
CA ARG A 335 -16.75 12.83 23.71
C ARG A 335 -17.70 14.00 23.43
N LYS A 336 -17.70 14.58 22.22
CA LYS A 336 -18.67 15.63 21.83
C LYS A 336 -20.12 15.13 21.91
N LYS A 337 -20.41 13.94 21.37
CA LYS A 337 -21.77 13.38 21.45
C LYS A 337 -22.24 13.10 22.89
N GLN A 338 -21.34 12.58 23.71
CA GLN A 338 -21.67 12.36 25.14
C GLN A 338 -21.90 13.68 25.87
N GLY A 339 -21.15 14.73 25.53
CA GLY A 339 -21.39 16.08 26.08
C GLY A 339 -22.76 16.64 25.67
N GLU A 340 -23.16 16.48 24.40
CA GLU A 340 -24.47 16.90 23.89
C GLU A 340 -25.62 16.13 24.55
N VAL A 341 -25.47 14.81 24.75
CA VAL A 341 -26.50 13.99 25.45
C VAL A 341 -26.65 14.43 26.91
N ARG A 342 -25.53 14.61 27.64
CA ARG A 342 -25.56 15.09 29.03
C ARG A 342 -26.17 16.50 29.16
N ALA A 343 -25.87 17.39 28.23
CA ALA A 343 -26.43 18.73 28.19
C ALA A 343 -27.96 18.70 27.96
N ASN A 344 -28.43 17.85 27.04
CA ASN A 344 -29.86 17.65 26.79
C ASN A 344 -30.59 17.01 27.99
N GLU A 345 -29.98 16.04 28.65
CA GLU A 345 -30.53 15.42 29.88
C GLU A 345 -30.62 16.44 31.02
N ALA A 346 -29.58 17.25 31.22
CA ALA A 346 -29.60 18.31 32.23
C ALA A 346 -30.70 19.35 31.95
N SER A 347 -30.86 19.75 30.67
CA SER A 347 -31.93 20.69 30.26
C SER A 347 -33.31 20.11 30.44
N SER A 348 -33.51 18.82 30.16
CA SER A 348 -34.83 18.15 30.40
C SER A 348 -35.19 18.04 31.88
N HIS A 349 -34.20 17.77 32.74
CA HIS A 349 -34.39 17.75 34.18
C HIS A 349 -34.74 19.14 34.76
N VAL A 350 -34.19 20.21 34.25
CA VAL A 350 -34.51 21.58 34.63
C VAL A 350 -35.95 21.91 34.22
N LEU A 351 -36.34 21.57 32.98
CA LEU A 351 -37.71 21.80 32.48
C LEU A 351 -38.77 20.99 33.27
N GLN A 352 -38.46 19.76 33.66
CA GLN A 352 -39.35 18.94 34.52
C GLN A 352 -39.51 19.49 35.96
N ARG A 353 -38.47 20.16 36.48
CA ARG A 353 -38.57 20.84 37.78
C ARG A 353 -39.43 22.10 37.71
N VAL A 354 -39.28 22.87 36.64
CA VAL A 354 -40.07 24.13 36.45
C VAL A 354 -41.54 23.85 36.17
N SER A 355 -41.90 22.72 35.57
CA SER A 355 -43.31 22.34 35.32
C SER A 355 -44.05 21.78 36.53
N ARG A 356 -43.37 21.62 37.67
CA ARG A 356 -43.98 21.13 38.95
C ARG A 356 -44.28 22.26 39.93
N PHE A 357 -44.01 23.49 39.57
CA PHE A 357 -44.44 24.71 40.25
C PHE A 357 -45.56 25.39 39.46
#